data_553b758aabe9cb8988ab9deb5032b510
#
_entry.id   553b758aabe9cb8988ab9deb5032b510
#
_cell.length_a   1.000
_cell.length_b   1.000
_cell.length_c   1.000
_cell.angle_alpha   90.00
_cell.angle_beta   90.00
_cell.angle_gamma   90.00
#
_symmetry.space_group_name_H-M   'P 1'
#
loop_
_entity.id
_entity.type
_entity.pdbx_description
1 polymer ?
#
loop_
_entity_poly.entity_id
_entity_poly.type
_entity_poly.pdbx_seq_one_letter_code
_entity_poly.pdbx_strand_id
1 'polypeptide(L)'
;MENKTGVIYILTNPSFPDYVKIGYADDVDRRLKELNRSECIPFAFRLYAYYEVSARLSDLKIHEMIDKLNPNLRSIEEFDGKTRKREFYAMSAEEAYSILETIATINNLKDNLHLVVPTKEQEDDEKIANEIKELALNRHHLRDIEFYSSLTNKIYYTRTNDKGTLSVFEKDTNIEVPNNSKPSKKQIIRQALIDLGGDGNNNYTLYQLEDRLEKKILGN
;
A
#
# COMPACT_ATOMS: atom_id res chain seq x y z
N MET A 1 -38.33 22.23 9.20
CA MET A 1 -37.08 21.44 9.45
C MET A 1 -36.11 21.84 8.35
N GLU A 2 -35.07 22.56 8.67
CA GLU A 2 -34.02 22.83 7.70
C GLU A 2 -33.44 21.48 7.25
N ASN A 3 -33.54 21.21 5.94
CA ASN A 3 -32.84 20.09 5.35
C ASN A 3 -31.34 20.34 5.54
N LYS A 4 -30.72 19.66 6.48
CA LYS A 4 -29.26 19.69 6.61
C LYS A 4 -28.67 19.11 5.34
N THR A 5 -28.17 19.97 4.50
CA THR A 5 -27.37 19.60 3.33
C THR A 5 -26.01 19.12 3.83
N GLY A 6 -25.53 18.05 3.28
CA GLY A 6 -24.18 17.54 3.51
C GLY A 6 -23.57 17.05 2.21
N VAL A 7 -22.41 16.45 2.29
CA VAL A 7 -21.72 15.93 1.10
C VAL A 7 -21.29 14.50 1.29
N ILE A 8 -21.38 13.72 0.23
CA ILE A 8 -20.66 12.46 0.08
C ILE A 8 -19.32 12.81 -0.54
N TYR A 9 -18.23 12.39 0.09
CA TYR A 9 -16.89 12.72 -0.35
C TYR A 9 -16.11 11.48 -0.76
N ILE A 10 -15.17 11.67 -1.69
CA ILE A 10 -14.12 10.73 -2.05
C ILE A 10 -12.80 11.34 -1.58
N LEU A 11 -12.10 10.62 -0.70
CA LEU A 11 -10.75 10.99 -0.28
C LEU A 11 -9.73 10.01 -0.82
N THR A 12 -8.58 10.54 -1.20
CA THR A 12 -7.36 9.80 -1.52
C THR A 12 -6.29 10.02 -0.45
N ASN A 13 -5.31 9.12 -0.39
CA ASN A 13 -4.14 9.28 0.47
C ASN A 13 -2.94 8.58 -0.18
N PRO A 14 -1.80 9.26 -0.36
CA PRO A 14 -0.60 8.67 -0.96
C PRO A 14 -0.04 7.47 -0.20
N SER A 15 -0.35 7.34 1.11
CA SER A 15 0.01 6.17 1.91
C SER A 15 -0.77 4.91 1.51
N PHE A 16 -1.92 5.07 0.84
CA PHE A 16 -2.83 3.99 0.43
C PHE A 16 -3.28 4.19 -1.02
N PRO A 17 -2.36 4.18 -2.01
CA PRO A 17 -2.66 4.55 -3.40
C PRO A 17 -3.69 3.63 -4.07
N ASP A 18 -3.83 2.40 -3.58
CA ASP A 18 -4.77 1.40 -4.13
C ASP A 18 -6.17 1.50 -3.49
N TYR A 19 -6.40 2.49 -2.60
CA TYR A 19 -7.65 2.65 -1.87
C TYR A 19 -8.17 4.07 -1.94
N VAL A 20 -9.49 4.18 -2.02
CA VAL A 20 -10.21 5.42 -1.76
C VAL A 20 -11.08 5.29 -0.52
N LYS A 21 -11.29 6.41 0.17
CA LYS A 21 -12.29 6.49 1.24
C LYS A 21 -13.52 7.22 0.74
N ILE A 22 -14.68 6.56 0.85
CA ILE A 22 -15.98 7.18 0.57
C ILE A 22 -16.72 7.36 1.89
N GLY A 23 -17.23 8.55 2.14
CA GLY A 23 -17.94 8.85 3.37
C GLY A 23 -18.85 10.07 3.24
N TYR A 24 -19.54 10.40 4.33
CA TYR A 24 -20.43 11.55 4.44
C TYR A 24 -19.92 12.57 5.48
N ALA A 25 -20.14 13.83 5.21
CA ALA A 25 -19.97 14.89 6.20
C ALA A 25 -20.98 16.03 5.98
N ASP A 26 -21.43 16.64 7.08
CA ASP A 26 -22.16 17.91 7.04
C ASP A 26 -21.24 19.09 6.66
N ASP A 27 -19.92 18.93 6.93
CA ASP A 27 -18.85 19.89 6.62
C ASP A 27 -17.58 19.06 6.29
N VAL A 28 -17.24 19.03 5.01
CA VAL A 28 -16.11 18.19 4.52
C VAL A 28 -14.76 18.77 4.94
N ASP A 29 -14.62 20.08 5.03
CA ASP A 29 -13.36 20.72 5.44
C ASP A 29 -13.04 20.44 6.90
N ARG A 30 -14.05 20.53 7.76
CA ARG A 30 -13.92 20.13 9.15
C ARG A 30 -13.57 18.65 9.26
N ARG A 31 -14.26 17.79 8.48
CA ARG A 31 -14.02 16.33 8.49
C ARG A 31 -12.61 16.00 8.03
N LEU A 32 -12.13 16.65 6.99
CA LEU A 32 -10.77 16.47 6.48
C LEU A 32 -9.72 16.88 7.53
N LYS A 33 -9.92 18.01 8.22
CA LYS A 33 -9.06 18.42 9.33
C LYS A 33 -9.05 17.40 10.48
N GLU A 34 -10.20 16.83 10.82
CA GLU A 34 -10.32 15.81 11.87
C GLU A 34 -9.53 14.54 11.51
N LEU A 35 -9.66 14.07 10.25
CA LEU A 35 -8.96 12.88 9.77
C LEU A 35 -7.44 13.09 9.71
N ASN A 36 -6.99 14.30 9.36
CA ASN A 36 -5.58 14.64 9.22
C ASN A 36 -4.91 15.06 10.55
N ARG A 37 -5.61 15.03 11.68
CA ARG A 37 -5.00 15.25 13.00
C ARG A 37 -4.16 14.06 13.49
N SER A 38 -4.34 12.89 12.89
CA SER A 38 -3.63 11.69 13.30
C SER A 38 -2.19 11.70 12.76
N GLU A 39 -1.21 11.57 13.65
CA GLU A 39 0.20 11.41 13.29
C GLU A 39 0.54 9.96 12.87
N CYS A 40 -0.45 9.06 12.84
CA CYS A 40 -0.24 7.65 12.50
C CYS A 40 -0.11 7.39 11.00
N ILE A 41 -0.40 8.39 10.15
CA ILE A 41 -0.39 8.27 8.68
C ILE A 41 0.61 9.27 8.12
N PRO A 42 1.61 8.83 7.31
CA PRO A 42 2.68 9.70 6.80
C PRO A 42 2.21 10.86 5.92
N PHE A 43 1.14 10.66 5.15
CA PHE A 43 0.57 11.68 4.27
C PHE A 43 -0.88 11.99 4.64
N ALA A 44 -1.27 13.24 4.44
CA ALA A 44 -2.63 13.69 4.71
C ALA A 44 -3.64 13.12 3.71
N PHE A 45 -4.87 12.88 4.17
CA PHE A 45 -6.01 12.67 3.28
C PHE A 45 -6.28 13.93 2.46
N ARG A 46 -6.69 13.74 1.21
CA ARG A 46 -6.99 14.77 0.22
C ARG A 46 -8.41 14.58 -0.30
N LEU A 47 -9.12 15.68 -0.45
CA LEU A 47 -10.42 15.67 -1.09
C LEU A 47 -10.23 15.55 -2.61
N TYR A 48 -10.72 14.45 -3.19
CA TYR A 48 -10.70 14.22 -4.63
C TYR A 48 -11.98 14.74 -5.29
N ALA A 49 -13.13 14.42 -4.71
CA ALA A 49 -14.42 14.87 -5.19
C ALA A 49 -15.45 14.90 -4.06
N TYR A 50 -16.52 15.68 -4.23
CA TYR A 50 -17.68 15.65 -3.36
C TYR A 50 -18.98 15.81 -4.14
N TYR A 51 -20.04 15.19 -3.62
CA TYR A 51 -21.40 15.24 -4.15
C TYR A 51 -22.34 15.78 -3.08
N GLU A 52 -22.99 16.92 -3.38
CA GLU A 52 -23.94 17.57 -2.47
C GLU A 52 -25.23 16.75 -2.39
N VAL A 53 -25.65 16.42 -1.17
CA VAL A 53 -26.84 15.62 -0.91
C VAL A 53 -27.73 16.26 0.14
N SER A 54 -29.04 16.07 -0.02
CA SER A 54 -30.05 16.63 0.90
C SER A 54 -30.31 15.75 2.13
N ALA A 55 -29.75 14.54 2.20
CA ALA A 55 -30.02 13.59 3.26
C ALA A 55 -28.80 12.74 3.60
N ARG A 56 -28.51 12.58 4.89
CA ARG A 56 -27.42 11.77 5.43
C ARG A 56 -27.50 10.27 5.07
N LEU A 57 -28.70 9.75 4.80
CA LEU A 57 -28.89 8.33 4.45
C LEU A 57 -28.28 7.96 3.09
N SER A 58 -27.86 8.95 2.31
CA SER A 58 -27.32 8.69 0.96
C SER A 58 -25.98 7.97 0.97
N ASP A 59 -25.10 8.21 1.96
CA ASP A 59 -23.82 7.52 2.08
C ASP A 59 -24.00 6.03 2.37
N LEU A 60 -24.91 5.68 3.29
CA LEU A 60 -25.23 4.28 3.61
C LEU A 60 -25.75 3.53 2.38
N LYS A 61 -26.54 4.20 1.55
CA LYS A 61 -27.08 3.61 0.30
C LYS A 61 -25.99 3.42 -0.74
N ILE A 62 -25.04 4.32 -0.84
CA ILE A 62 -23.87 4.17 -1.73
C ILE A 62 -23.01 2.99 -1.27
N HIS A 63 -22.72 2.89 0.00
CA HIS A 63 -21.98 1.74 0.55
C HIS A 63 -22.70 0.42 0.28
N GLU A 64 -24.02 0.37 0.51
CA GLU A 64 -24.85 -0.79 0.25
C GLU A 64 -24.85 -1.17 -1.24
N MET A 65 -24.89 -0.18 -2.14
CA MET A 65 -24.83 -0.40 -3.57
C MET A 65 -23.49 -0.97 -4.01
N ILE A 66 -22.38 -0.38 -3.55
CA ILE A 66 -21.03 -0.87 -3.88
C ILE A 66 -20.84 -2.28 -3.35
N ASP A 67 -21.24 -2.55 -2.09
CA ASP A 67 -21.16 -3.88 -1.47
C ASP A 67 -21.96 -4.94 -2.25
N LYS A 68 -23.09 -4.56 -2.87
CA LYS A 68 -23.90 -5.45 -3.71
C LYS A 68 -23.29 -5.70 -5.09
N LEU A 69 -22.66 -4.69 -5.68
CA LEU A 69 -22.03 -4.81 -6.99
C LEU A 69 -20.72 -5.63 -6.89
N ASN A 70 -19.91 -5.37 -5.89
CA ASN A 70 -18.70 -6.11 -5.64
C ASN A 70 -18.29 -6.06 -4.15
N PRO A 71 -18.64 -7.08 -3.36
CA PRO A 71 -18.36 -7.11 -1.92
C PRO A 71 -16.86 -7.18 -1.59
N ASN A 72 -16.02 -7.55 -2.57
CA ASN A 72 -14.57 -7.66 -2.36
C ASN A 72 -13.83 -6.33 -2.45
N LEU A 73 -14.48 -5.27 -2.93
CA LEU A 73 -13.87 -3.94 -3.00
C LEU A 73 -13.73 -3.31 -1.63
N ARG A 74 -14.63 -3.59 -0.70
CA ARG A 74 -14.65 -2.97 0.62
C ARG A 74 -13.63 -3.61 1.55
N SER A 75 -12.81 -2.77 2.22
CA SER A 75 -11.91 -3.24 3.27
C SER A 75 -12.71 -3.76 4.48
N ILE A 76 -12.53 -5.04 4.78
CA ILE A 76 -13.13 -5.73 5.92
C ILE A 76 -11.99 -6.21 6.81
N GLU A 77 -12.08 -5.89 8.09
CA GLU A 77 -11.09 -6.25 9.10
C GLU A 77 -11.75 -7.06 10.20
N GLU A 78 -11.12 -8.14 10.61
CA GLU A 78 -11.44 -8.84 11.85
C GLU A 78 -10.47 -8.40 12.94
N PHE A 79 -10.98 -7.74 13.95
CA PHE A 79 -10.19 -7.29 15.08
C PHE A 79 -10.94 -7.59 16.38
N ASP A 80 -10.26 -8.24 17.34
CA ASP A 80 -10.81 -8.60 18.65
C ASP A 80 -12.15 -9.37 18.55
N GLY A 81 -12.21 -10.35 17.62
CA GLY A 81 -13.39 -11.19 17.36
C GLY A 81 -14.59 -10.44 16.77
N LYS A 82 -14.40 -9.21 16.27
CA LYS A 82 -15.46 -8.40 15.63
C LYS A 82 -15.07 -8.06 14.21
N THR A 83 -15.99 -8.33 13.29
CA THR A 83 -15.88 -7.88 11.90
C THR A 83 -16.17 -6.39 11.80
N ARG A 84 -15.23 -5.60 11.26
CA ARG A 84 -15.37 -4.17 11.03
C ARG A 84 -15.37 -3.90 9.52
N LYS A 85 -16.46 -3.36 9.00
CA LYS A 85 -16.51 -2.84 7.63
C LYS A 85 -15.96 -1.41 7.64
N ARG A 86 -14.87 -1.21 6.92
CA ARG A 86 -14.26 0.12 6.77
C ARG A 86 -14.92 0.88 5.61
N GLU A 87 -14.77 2.19 5.59
CA GLU A 87 -15.22 3.06 4.49
C GLU A 87 -14.13 3.22 3.42
N PHE A 88 -13.24 2.23 3.31
CA PHE A 88 -12.17 2.15 2.33
C PHE A 88 -12.49 1.10 1.28
N TYR A 89 -12.24 1.45 0.02
CA TYR A 89 -12.52 0.62 -1.13
C TYR A 89 -11.29 0.47 -2.01
N ALA A 90 -10.98 -0.76 -2.41
CA ALA A 90 -9.90 -1.09 -3.35
C ALA A 90 -10.35 -0.75 -4.77
N MET A 91 -10.30 0.52 -5.13
CA MET A 91 -10.61 1.06 -6.45
C MET A 91 -9.88 2.38 -6.66
N SER A 92 -9.78 2.82 -7.91
CA SER A 92 -9.21 4.13 -8.22
C SER A 92 -10.17 5.27 -7.85
N ALA A 93 -9.64 6.48 -7.74
CA ALA A 93 -10.45 7.67 -7.47
C ALA A 93 -11.42 7.98 -8.64
N GLU A 94 -10.98 7.70 -9.87
CA GLU A 94 -11.77 7.85 -11.09
C GLU A 94 -12.94 6.86 -11.13
N GLU A 95 -12.72 5.60 -10.72
CA GLU A 95 -13.80 4.60 -10.61
C GLU A 95 -14.83 5.02 -9.56
N ALA A 96 -14.37 5.48 -8.39
CA ALA A 96 -15.26 5.99 -7.35
C ALA A 96 -16.04 7.24 -7.82
N TYR A 97 -15.39 8.16 -8.54
CA TYR A 97 -16.03 9.33 -9.13
C TYR A 97 -17.10 8.93 -10.16
N SER A 98 -16.80 7.97 -11.04
CA SER A 98 -17.75 7.46 -12.05
C SER A 98 -19.04 6.88 -11.42
N ILE A 99 -18.92 6.24 -10.26
CA ILE A 99 -20.09 5.78 -9.50
C ILE A 99 -20.96 6.98 -9.06
N LEU A 100 -20.36 8.02 -8.48
CA LEU A 100 -21.08 9.22 -8.06
C LEU A 100 -21.66 9.97 -9.27
N GLU A 101 -20.92 10.05 -10.37
CA GLU A 101 -21.39 10.68 -11.62
C GLU A 101 -22.60 9.96 -12.20
N THR A 102 -22.60 8.62 -12.17
CA THR A 102 -23.74 7.82 -12.59
C THR A 102 -24.98 8.12 -11.74
N ILE A 103 -24.81 8.18 -10.42
CA ILE A 103 -25.89 8.52 -9.48
C ILE A 103 -26.40 9.94 -9.73
N ALA A 104 -25.50 10.91 -9.88
CA ALA A 104 -25.84 12.30 -10.14
C ALA A 104 -26.58 12.46 -11.47
N THR A 105 -26.18 11.69 -12.49
CA THR A 105 -26.85 11.66 -13.81
C THR A 105 -28.26 11.11 -13.72
N ILE A 106 -28.46 9.97 -13.05
CA ILE A 106 -29.78 9.34 -12.88
C ILE A 106 -30.74 10.28 -12.13
N ASN A 107 -30.21 11.02 -11.15
CA ASN A 107 -31.01 11.98 -10.36
C ASN A 107 -31.15 13.36 -11.02
N ASN A 108 -30.54 13.59 -12.19
CA ASN A 108 -30.48 14.89 -12.86
C ASN A 108 -29.88 16.00 -11.96
N LEU A 109 -28.82 15.65 -11.17
CA LEU A 109 -28.15 16.50 -10.21
C LEU A 109 -26.62 16.54 -10.46
N LYS A 110 -26.21 16.56 -11.75
CA LYS A 110 -24.79 16.61 -12.11
C LYS A 110 -24.07 17.86 -11.58
N ASP A 111 -24.79 18.97 -11.51
CA ASP A 111 -24.23 20.24 -11.01
C ASP A 111 -23.86 20.20 -9.53
N ASN A 112 -24.34 19.19 -8.80
CA ASN A 112 -24.02 18.96 -7.40
C ASN A 112 -22.75 18.10 -7.19
N LEU A 113 -22.17 17.57 -8.27
CA LEU A 113 -20.94 16.76 -8.22
C LEU A 113 -19.74 17.61 -8.63
N HIS A 114 -18.78 17.72 -7.74
CA HIS A 114 -17.63 18.59 -7.88
C HIS A 114 -16.33 17.76 -7.80
N LEU A 115 -15.48 17.93 -8.81
CA LEU A 115 -14.10 17.44 -8.80
C LEU A 115 -13.19 18.51 -8.20
N VAL A 116 -12.28 18.13 -7.32
CA VAL A 116 -11.35 19.03 -6.67
C VAL A 116 -9.99 18.99 -7.36
N VAL A 117 -9.49 20.14 -7.76
CA VAL A 117 -8.16 20.25 -8.36
C VAL A 117 -7.11 20.17 -7.24
N PRO A 118 -6.12 19.26 -7.33
CA PRO A 118 -5.05 19.18 -6.34
C PRO A 118 -4.26 20.50 -6.23
N THR A 119 -3.82 20.82 -5.04
CA THR A 119 -2.86 21.92 -4.85
C THR A 119 -1.46 21.47 -5.25
N LYS A 120 -0.57 22.43 -5.56
CA LYS A 120 0.82 22.13 -5.88
C LYS A 120 1.54 21.34 -4.77
N GLU A 121 1.25 21.66 -3.52
CA GLU A 121 1.79 20.93 -2.34
C GLU A 121 1.32 19.47 -2.34
N GLN A 122 0.06 19.22 -2.66
CA GLN A 122 -0.49 17.85 -2.77
C GLN A 122 0.14 17.06 -3.91
N GLU A 123 0.41 17.70 -5.06
CA GLU A 123 1.12 17.08 -6.17
C GLU A 123 2.57 16.72 -5.81
N ASP A 124 3.26 17.61 -5.08
CA ASP A 124 4.64 17.39 -4.65
C ASP A 124 4.71 16.26 -3.61
N ASP A 125 3.79 16.19 -2.66
CA ASP A 125 3.67 15.06 -1.71
C ASP A 125 3.44 13.73 -2.45
N GLU A 126 2.65 13.72 -3.52
CA GLU A 126 2.38 12.51 -4.29
C GLU A 126 3.63 12.02 -5.03
N LYS A 127 4.43 12.94 -5.58
CA LYS A 127 5.74 12.62 -6.16
C LYS A 127 6.67 12.01 -5.11
N ILE A 128 6.75 12.62 -3.91
CA ILE A 128 7.57 12.11 -2.80
C ILE A 128 7.11 10.70 -2.39
N ALA A 129 5.78 10.49 -2.28
CA ALA A 129 5.24 9.17 -1.93
C ALA A 129 5.58 8.10 -2.98
N ASN A 130 5.49 8.45 -4.26
CA ASN A 130 5.85 7.57 -5.37
C ASN A 130 7.36 7.28 -5.39
N GLU A 131 8.21 8.27 -5.17
CA GLU A 131 9.66 8.09 -5.03
C GLU A 131 10.00 7.15 -3.87
N ILE A 132 9.35 7.31 -2.71
CA ILE A 132 9.53 6.42 -1.56
C ILE A 132 9.10 4.99 -1.90
N LYS A 133 7.97 4.84 -2.62
CA LYS A 133 7.46 3.54 -3.08
C LYS A 133 8.43 2.88 -4.06
N GLU A 134 8.95 3.64 -5.03
CA GLU A 134 9.96 3.15 -5.98
C GLU A 134 11.27 2.79 -5.29
N LEU A 135 11.75 3.60 -4.35
CA LEU A 135 12.93 3.28 -3.55
C LEU A 135 12.71 2.03 -2.69
N ALA A 136 11.52 1.86 -2.12
CA ALA A 136 11.17 0.65 -1.38
C ALA A 136 11.11 -0.58 -2.29
N LEU A 137 10.47 -0.46 -3.48
CA LEU A 137 10.43 -1.49 -4.49
C LEU A 137 11.84 -1.80 -5.01
N ASN A 138 12.66 -0.79 -5.27
CA ASN A 138 14.04 -0.97 -5.71
C ASN A 138 14.93 -1.59 -4.62
N ARG A 139 14.65 -1.35 -3.34
CA ARG A 139 15.29 -2.11 -2.25
C ARG A 139 14.89 -3.59 -2.23
N HIS A 140 13.69 -3.92 -2.72
CA HIS A 140 13.19 -5.30 -2.80
C HIS A 140 13.38 -5.96 -4.18
N HIS A 141 13.61 -5.16 -5.22
CA HIS A 141 14.11 -5.59 -6.53
C HIS A 141 15.62 -5.50 -6.63
N LEU A 142 16.29 -5.50 -5.48
CA LEU A 142 17.72 -5.66 -5.47
C LEU A 142 18.03 -6.91 -6.29
N ARG A 143 18.65 -6.63 -7.40
CA ARG A 143 19.31 -7.47 -8.36
C ARG A 143 19.49 -8.88 -7.84
N ASP A 144 19.13 -9.87 -8.63
CA ASP A 144 19.47 -11.26 -8.34
C ASP A 144 20.97 -11.33 -7.99
N ILE A 145 21.31 -11.20 -6.70
CA ILE A 145 22.70 -11.24 -6.25
C ILE A 145 23.10 -12.70 -6.25
N GLU A 146 23.96 -13.04 -7.20
CA GLU A 146 24.51 -14.37 -7.29
C GLU A 146 25.73 -14.48 -6.38
N PHE A 147 25.78 -15.55 -5.58
CA PHE A 147 26.87 -15.80 -4.64
C PHE A 147 27.09 -17.30 -4.40
N TYR A 148 28.33 -17.63 -4.09
CA TYR A 148 28.72 -18.96 -3.64
C TYR A 148 28.71 -19.02 -2.11
N SER A 149 28.33 -20.17 -1.54
CA SER A 149 28.45 -20.44 -0.10
C SER A 149 29.22 -21.70 0.17
N SER A 150 30.35 -21.59 0.85
CA SER A 150 31.19 -22.73 1.24
C SER A 150 30.47 -23.70 2.19
N LEU A 151 29.42 -23.25 2.89
CA LEU A 151 28.64 -24.08 3.82
C LEU A 151 27.93 -25.25 3.11
N THR A 152 27.55 -25.05 1.85
CA THR A 152 26.81 -26.04 1.06
C THR A 152 27.53 -26.48 -0.20
N ASN A 153 28.62 -25.78 -0.54
CA ASN A 153 29.37 -25.93 -1.79
C ASN A 153 28.50 -25.69 -3.04
N LYS A 154 27.55 -24.72 -2.97
CA LYS A 154 26.60 -24.40 -4.02
C LYS A 154 26.55 -22.90 -4.32
N ILE A 155 26.04 -22.55 -5.51
CA ILE A 155 25.75 -21.20 -5.93
C ILE A 155 24.27 -20.91 -5.68
N TYR A 156 24.00 -19.74 -5.14
CA TYR A 156 22.68 -19.22 -4.84
C TYR A 156 22.49 -17.84 -5.45
N TYR A 157 21.25 -17.41 -5.49
CA TYR A 157 20.91 -16.00 -5.74
C TYR A 157 19.79 -15.55 -4.81
N THR A 158 19.76 -14.27 -4.52
CA THR A 158 18.66 -13.65 -3.77
C THR A 158 17.62 -13.10 -4.74
N ARG A 159 16.35 -13.21 -4.39
CA ARG A 159 15.23 -12.62 -5.13
C ARG A 159 14.08 -12.34 -4.18
N THR A 160 13.30 -11.33 -4.50
CA THR A 160 12.01 -11.11 -3.84
C THR A 160 11.02 -12.15 -4.36
N ASN A 161 10.40 -12.91 -3.47
CA ASN A 161 9.35 -13.87 -3.83
C ASN A 161 8.01 -13.16 -4.13
N ASP A 162 7.00 -13.93 -4.59
CA ASP A 162 5.66 -13.43 -4.95
C ASP A 162 4.93 -12.68 -3.81
N LYS A 163 5.39 -12.86 -2.57
CA LYS A 163 4.88 -12.16 -1.38
C LYS A 163 5.66 -10.88 -1.04
N GLY A 164 6.57 -10.45 -1.90
CA GLY A 164 7.42 -9.29 -1.66
C GLY A 164 8.50 -9.50 -0.58
N THR A 165 8.80 -10.77 -0.22
CA THR A 165 9.80 -11.11 0.81
C THR A 165 11.09 -11.56 0.15
N LEU A 166 12.23 -11.03 0.63
CA LEU A 166 13.54 -11.48 0.19
C LEU A 166 13.71 -12.97 0.46
N SER A 167 14.12 -13.71 -0.54
CA SER A 167 14.37 -15.14 -0.44
C SER A 167 15.66 -15.56 -1.16
N VAL A 168 16.11 -16.78 -0.89
CA VAL A 168 17.31 -17.38 -1.42
C VAL A 168 16.93 -18.59 -2.27
N PHE A 169 17.45 -18.65 -3.48
CA PHE A 169 17.21 -19.70 -4.43
C PHE A 169 18.53 -20.40 -4.78
N GLU A 170 18.51 -21.70 -4.91
CA GLU A 170 19.64 -22.47 -5.43
C GLU A 170 19.70 -22.29 -6.96
N LYS A 171 20.86 -21.91 -7.49
CA LYS A 171 21.00 -21.52 -8.90
C LYS A 171 20.70 -22.67 -9.86
N ASP A 172 21.23 -23.86 -9.60
CA ASP A 172 21.15 -24.99 -10.52
C ASP A 172 19.72 -25.56 -10.62
N THR A 173 18.96 -25.50 -9.53
CA THR A 173 17.60 -26.07 -9.47
C THR A 173 16.52 -25.01 -9.62
N ASN A 174 16.84 -23.74 -9.44
CA ASN A 174 15.91 -22.61 -9.35
C ASN A 174 14.83 -22.80 -8.25
N ILE A 175 15.16 -23.57 -7.21
CA ILE A 175 14.25 -23.86 -6.10
C ILE A 175 14.55 -22.95 -4.92
N GLU A 176 13.50 -22.34 -4.34
CA GLU A 176 13.62 -21.54 -3.13
C GLU A 176 14.07 -22.42 -1.96
N VAL A 177 15.08 -21.94 -1.23
CA VAL A 177 15.52 -22.58 0.01
C VAL A 177 14.38 -22.49 1.04
N PRO A 178 13.86 -23.62 1.56
CA PRO A 178 12.76 -23.60 2.52
C PRO A 178 13.10 -22.85 3.81
N ASN A 179 12.10 -22.23 4.45
CA ASN A 179 12.31 -21.48 5.70
C ASN A 179 12.83 -22.35 6.86
N ASN A 180 12.51 -23.64 6.84
CA ASN A 180 12.92 -24.63 7.86
C ASN A 180 14.10 -25.49 7.40
N SER A 181 14.79 -25.12 6.33
CA SER A 181 15.96 -25.85 5.82
C SER A 181 17.13 -25.80 6.80
N LYS A 182 18.00 -26.81 6.69
CA LYS A 182 19.31 -26.85 7.36
C LYS A 182 20.39 -27.09 6.29
N PRO A 183 21.24 -26.08 6.01
CA PRO A 183 21.30 -24.76 6.63
C PRO A 183 20.12 -23.84 6.22
N SER A 184 19.80 -22.87 7.09
CA SER A 184 18.78 -21.88 6.81
C SER A 184 19.29 -20.82 5.80
N LYS A 185 18.34 -20.09 5.15
CA LYS A 185 18.66 -18.97 4.25
C LYS A 185 19.65 -17.99 4.87
N LYS A 186 19.43 -17.64 6.14
CA LYS A 186 20.31 -16.75 6.90
C LYS A 186 21.72 -17.30 7.06
N GLN A 187 21.88 -18.61 7.33
CA GLN A 187 23.17 -19.23 7.47
C GLN A 187 23.92 -19.31 6.12
N ILE A 188 23.22 -19.54 5.02
CA ILE A 188 23.77 -19.59 3.67
C ILE A 188 24.36 -18.23 3.28
N ILE A 189 23.57 -17.14 3.40
CA ILE A 189 24.05 -15.77 3.08
C ILE A 189 25.16 -15.35 4.02
N ARG A 190 25.02 -15.64 5.32
CA ARG A 190 26.05 -15.33 6.31
C ARG A 190 27.38 -15.95 5.98
N GLN A 191 27.39 -17.24 5.58
CA GLN A 191 28.62 -17.92 5.20
C GLN A 191 29.24 -17.30 3.95
N ALA A 192 28.42 -17.02 2.93
CA ALA A 192 28.91 -16.36 1.71
C ALA A 192 29.55 -14.99 2.01
N LEU A 193 28.98 -14.22 2.94
CA LEU A 193 29.55 -12.96 3.38
C LEU A 193 30.92 -13.16 4.07
N ILE A 194 31.04 -14.18 4.92
CA ILE A 194 32.31 -14.57 5.58
C ILE A 194 33.32 -15.03 4.53
N ASP A 195 32.92 -15.81 3.55
CA ASP A 195 33.78 -16.30 2.45
C ASP A 195 34.41 -15.13 1.66
N LEU A 196 33.69 -13.99 1.59
CA LEU A 196 34.19 -12.74 0.98
C LEU A 196 34.91 -11.81 1.97
N GLY A 197 35.24 -12.27 3.17
CA GLY A 197 35.93 -11.48 4.20
C GLY A 197 35.03 -10.40 4.84
N GLY A 198 33.75 -10.59 4.84
CA GLY A 198 32.78 -9.73 5.51
C GLY A 198 32.49 -10.14 6.96
N ASP A 199 31.85 -9.24 7.71
CA ASP A 199 31.38 -9.51 9.08
C ASP A 199 30.07 -10.30 9.08
N GLY A 200 30.17 -11.59 9.42
CA GLY A 200 29.03 -12.50 9.54
C GLY A 200 28.40 -12.51 10.94
N ASN A 201 28.10 -11.37 11.55
CA ASN A 201 27.49 -11.30 12.87
C ASN A 201 26.13 -12.02 12.92
N ASN A 202 25.92 -12.85 13.95
CA ASN A 202 24.69 -13.62 14.13
C ASN A 202 23.44 -12.78 14.37
N ASN A 203 23.60 -11.56 14.85
CA ASN A 203 22.49 -10.65 15.17
C ASN A 203 21.91 -9.96 13.92
N TYR A 204 22.60 -10.01 12.78
CA TYR A 204 22.06 -9.42 11.55
C TYR A 204 20.81 -10.15 11.07
N THR A 205 19.85 -9.38 10.57
CA THR A 205 18.68 -9.91 9.86
C THR A 205 19.09 -10.42 8.47
N LEU A 206 18.20 -11.16 7.81
CA LEU A 206 18.45 -11.66 6.44
C LEU A 206 18.75 -10.49 5.47
N TYR A 207 17.99 -9.41 5.55
CA TYR A 207 18.16 -8.20 4.73
C TYR A 207 19.48 -7.48 5.00
N GLN A 208 19.90 -7.39 6.25
CA GLN A 208 21.20 -6.78 6.62
C GLN A 208 22.37 -7.59 6.12
N LEU A 209 22.27 -8.91 6.12
CA LEU A 209 23.31 -9.79 5.58
C LEU A 209 23.37 -9.68 4.06
N GLU A 210 22.24 -9.62 3.40
CA GLU A 210 22.15 -9.47 1.95
C GLU A 210 22.70 -8.13 1.46
N ASP A 211 22.34 -7.00 2.08
CA ASP A 211 22.89 -5.67 1.79
C ASP A 211 24.43 -5.63 1.93
N ARG A 212 24.96 -6.28 2.96
CA ARG A 212 26.41 -6.39 3.17
C ARG A 212 27.09 -7.29 2.14
N LEU A 213 26.42 -8.37 1.76
CA LEU A 213 26.91 -9.29 0.73
C LEU A 213 26.95 -8.59 -0.62
N GLU A 214 25.90 -7.85 -0.98
CA GLU A 214 25.85 -7.04 -2.20
C GLU A 214 27.02 -6.05 -2.27
N LYS A 215 27.25 -5.27 -1.20
CA LYS A 215 28.36 -4.34 -1.13
C LYS A 215 29.71 -5.02 -1.32
N LYS A 216 29.89 -6.21 -0.78
CA LYS A 216 31.12 -6.99 -0.96
C LYS A 216 31.30 -7.50 -2.39
N ILE A 217 30.22 -7.95 -3.04
CA ILE A 217 30.24 -8.46 -4.42
C ILE A 217 30.48 -7.32 -5.41
N LEU A 218 29.85 -6.16 -5.19
CA LEU A 218 29.96 -5.00 -6.08
C LEU A 218 31.20 -4.14 -5.83
N GLY A 219 31.97 -4.42 -4.78
CA GLY A 219 33.18 -3.69 -4.46
C GLY A 219 32.99 -2.27 -3.92
N ASN A 220 31.81 -2.03 -3.31
CA ASN A 220 31.43 -0.75 -2.69
C ASN A 220 31.66 -0.78 -1.17
#